data_ec06c50da9e899e41395c8df4eff6f0f
#
_entry.id   ec06c50da9e899e41395c8df4eff6f0f
#
_cell.length_a   1.000
_cell.length_b   1.000
_cell.length_c   1.000
_cell.angle_alpha   90.00
_cell.angle_beta   90.00
_cell.angle_gamma   90.00
#
_symmetry.space_group_name_H-M   'P 1'
#
loop_
_entity.id
_entity.type
_entity.pdbx_description
1 polymer ?
#
loop_
_entity_poly.entity_id
_entity_poly.type
_entity_poly.pdbx_seq_one_letter_code
_entity_poly.pdbx_strand_id
1 'polypeptide(L)'
;MSWCSIEEEGARVIAAGKSLFYVLLDITLAQALPTDHWISYELSIKPVDADWTGTAEWAPELTYTGYALPGFVIASEARSLLHGSCRKPHHSSGDGLVVADTLLADIVRGGAVDARLPHWPSMLVMTGDKFYLDDVAGPMLRAIHALLGRLGLANEDLSSLANEEIGGADALYTHAQTYYGRESLLPRNPRPHPLHDILFGRVRKPIFT
;
A
#
# COMPACT_ATOMS: atom_id res chain seq x y z
N MET A 1 -17.46 -20.59 -17.00
CA MET A 1 -16.34 -20.18 -16.16
C MET A 1 -15.41 -21.38 -16.04
N SER A 2 -14.16 -21.23 -16.43
CA SER A 2 -13.15 -22.27 -16.19
C SER A 2 -12.32 -21.83 -14.99
N TRP A 3 -12.26 -22.67 -13.97
CA TRP A 3 -11.38 -22.48 -12.82
C TRP A 3 -10.02 -23.04 -13.17
N CYS A 4 -8.97 -22.31 -12.86
CA CYS A 4 -7.61 -22.79 -12.92
C CYS A 4 -7.11 -22.98 -11.49
N SER A 5 -6.70 -24.19 -11.14
CA SER A 5 -5.98 -24.41 -9.89
C SER A 5 -4.55 -23.92 -10.05
N ILE A 6 -4.10 -23.07 -9.13
CA ILE A 6 -2.79 -22.42 -9.20
C ILE A 6 -1.73 -23.25 -8.44
N GLU A 7 -2.06 -24.45 -8.01
CA GLU A 7 -1.21 -25.23 -7.09
C GLU A 7 0.17 -25.62 -7.64
N GLU A 8 0.41 -25.62 -8.95
CA GLU A 8 1.63 -26.22 -9.48
C GLU A 8 2.49 -25.39 -10.45
N GLU A 9 1.99 -24.37 -11.16
CA GLU A 9 2.79 -23.75 -12.22
C GLU A 9 2.92 -22.22 -12.19
N GLY A 10 2.18 -21.50 -11.37
CA GLY A 10 2.12 -20.03 -11.44
C GLY A 10 2.20 -19.31 -10.12
N ALA A 11 2.39 -19.99 -9.00
CA ALA A 11 2.45 -19.34 -7.68
C ALA A 11 3.88 -19.32 -7.12
N ARG A 12 4.35 -18.13 -6.75
CA ARG A 12 5.59 -17.98 -5.99
C ARG A 12 5.27 -17.39 -4.63
N VAL A 13 5.66 -18.09 -3.57
CA VAL A 13 5.52 -17.64 -2.20
C VAL A 13 6.82 -16.98 -1.76
N ILE A 14 6.74 -15.74 -1.31
CA ILE A 14 7.87 -14.95 -0.83
C ILE A 14 7.60 -14.62 0.64
N ALA A 15 8.43 -15.13 1.52
CA ALA A 15 8.36 -14.80 2.94
C ALA A 15 8.88 -13.39 3.16
N ALA A 16 8.06 -12.50 3.70
CA ALA A 16 8.45 -11.17 4.13
C ALA A 16 8.74 -11.12 5.64
N GLY A 17 8.22 -12.07 6.38
CA GLY A 17 8.42 -12.25 7.82
C GLY A 17 8.12 -13.67 8.24
N LYS A 18 8.06 -13.91 9.54
CA LYS A 18 7.73 -15.25 10.07
C LYS A 18 6.27 -15.64 9.79
N SER A 19 5.39 -14.65 9.76
CA SER A 19 3.94 -14.84 9.60
C SER A 19 3.34 -13.94 8.51
N LEU A 20 4.17 -13.42 7.61
CA LEU A 20 3.75 -12.62 6.47
C LEU A 20 4.38 -13.16 5.21
N PHE A 21 3.54 -13.46 4.23
CA PHE A 21 3.96 -14.01 2.94
C PHE A 21 3.29 -13.21 1.82
N TYR A 22 4.03 -12.96 0.75
CA TYR A 22 3.48 -12.52 -0.51
C TYR A 22 3.33 -13.70 -1.44
N VAL A 23 2.21 -13.77 -2.12
CA VAL A 23 1.98 -14.77 -3.16
C VAL A 23 1.91 -14.04 -4.50
N LEU A 24 2.88 -14.29 -5.35
CA LEU A 24 2.87 -13.82 -6.73
C LEU A 24 2.23 -14.90 -7.60
N LEU A 25 1.16 -14.52 -8.28
CA LEU A 25 0.46 -15.37 -9.23
C LEU A 25 0.85 -14.93 -10.65
N ASP A 26 1.49 -15.83 -11.40
CA ASP A 26 1.85 -15.62 -12.80
C ASP A 26 1.08 -16.65 -13.65
N ILE A 27 -0.01 -16.19 -14.26
CA ILE A 27 -0.97 -17.07 -14.93
C ILE A 27 -0.83 -16.88 -16.44
N THR A 28 -0.38 -17.93 -17.13
CA THR A 28 -0.39 -17.97 -18.58
C THR A 28 -1.80 -18.31 -19.07
N LEU A 29 -2.38 -17.39 -19.84
CA LEU A 29 -3.71 -17.58 -20.40
C LEU A 29 -3.63 -18.23 -21.77
N ALA A 30 -4.53 -19.17 -22.07
CA ALA A 30 -4.63 -19.81 -23.37
C ALA A 30 -5.12 -18.84 -24.46
N GLN A 31 -5.83 -17.78 -24.07
CA GLN A 31 -6.33 -16.73 -24.96
C GLN A 31 -6.08 -15.37 -24.32
N ALA A 32 -5.81 -14.36 -25.14
CA ALA A 32 -5.69 -12.99 -24.69
C ALA A 32 -7.01 -12.50 -24.05
N LEU A 33 -6.90 -11.74 -22.96
CA LEU A 33 -8.06 -11.09 -22.38
C LEU A 33 -8.58 -9.98 -23.29
N PRO A 34 -9.89 -9.71 -23.28
CA PRO A 34 -10.45 -8.60 -24.04
C PRO A 34 -9.93 -7.26 -23.49
N THR A 35 -9.75 -6.30 -24.40
CA THR A 35 -9.42 -4.91 -24.03
C THR A 35 -10.67 -4.07 -23.92
N ASP A 36 -10.60 -2.97 -23.16
CA ASP A 36 -11.66 -1.97 -22.98
C ASP A 36 -13.00 -2.53 -22.43
N HIS A 37 -12.91 -3.67 -21.77
CA HIS A 37 -14.04 -4.35 -21.12
C HIS A 37 -13.70 -4.67 -19.67
N TRP A 38 -14.73 -4.70 -18.83
CA TRP A 38 -14.61 -5.15 -17.45
C TRP A 38 -14.29 -6.65 -17.41
N ILE A 39 -13.21 -7.01 -16.77
CA ILE A 39 -12.77 -8.37 -16.55
C ILE A 39 -12.87 -8.66 -15.07
N SER A 40 -13.77 -9.56 -14.68
CA SER A 40 -13.90 -9.99 -13.30
C SER A 40 -12.96 -11.13 -12.97
N TYR A 41 -12.48 -11.14 -11.76
CA TYR A 41 -11.72 -12.28 -11.21
C TYR A 41 -12.26 -12.69 -9.84
N GLU A 42 -12.00 -13.91 -9.45
CA GLU A 42 -12.26 -14.39 -8.11
C GLU A 42 -11.00 -15.05 -7.58
N LEU A 43 -10.68 -14.76 -6.33
CA LEU A 43 -9.64 -15.42 -5.58
C LEU A 43 -10.27 -16.08 -4.37
N SER A 44 -10.25 -17.41 -4.34
CA SER A 44 -10.71 -18.17 -3.18
C SER A 44 -9.52 -18.59 -2.33
N ILE A 45 -9.66 -18.49 -1.03
CA ILE A 45 -8.68 -18.92 -0.05
C ILE A 45 -9.27 -20.04 0.80
N LYS A 46 -8.42 -20.98 1.21
CA LYS A 46 -8.80 -22.04 2.14
C LYS A 46 -7.87 -22.01 3.34
N PRO A 47 -8.30 -21.45 4.47
CA PRO A 47 -7.53 -21.59 5.71
C PRO A 47 -7.41 -23.06 6.12
N VAL A 48 -6.39 -23.38 6.91
CA VAL A 48 -6.24 -24.73 7.48
C VAL A 48 -7.47 -25.03 8.33
N ASP A 49 -8.04 -26.22 8.13
CA ASP A 49 -9.23 -26.71 8.84
C ASP A 49 -10.52 -25.86 8.60
N ALA A 50 -10.61 -25.13 7.50
CA ALA A 50 -11.80 -24.37 7.12
C ALA A 50 -12.23 -24.67 5.68
N ASP A 51 -13.40 -24.19 5.30
CA ASP A 51 -13.90 -24.27 3.94
C ASP A 51 -13.30 -23.17 3.04
N TRP A 52 -13.47 -23.33 1.72
CA TRP A 52 -13.11 -22.32 0.75
C TRP A 52 -13.95 -21.06 0.96
N THR A 53 -13.28 -19.92 0.97
CA THR A 53 -13.90 -18.59 1.10
C THR A 53 -13.56 -17.74 -0.11
N GLY A 54 -14.57 -17.24 -0.80
CA GLY A 54 -14.41 -16.41 -1.99
C GLY A 54 -14.12 -14.94 -1.66
N THR A 55 -13.67 -14.17 -2.66
CA THR A 55 -13.32 -12.75 -2.50
C THR A 55 -14.43 -11.92 -1.87
N ALA A 56 -15.68 -12.18 -2.23
CA ALA A 56 -16.84 -11.45 -1.68
C ALA A 56 -17.01 -11.61 -0.17
N GLU A 57 -16.44 -12.65 0.42
CA GLU A 57 -16.51 -12.92 1.86
C GLU A 57 -15.32 -12.39 2.63
N TRP A 58 -14.08 -12.65 2.13
CA TRP A 58 -12.87 -12.25 2.84
C TRP A 58 -12.37 -10.84 2.50
N ALA A 59 -12.83 -10.24 1.40
CA ALA A 59 -12.50 -8.87 1.00
C ALA A 59 -13.67 -8.20 0.23
N PRO A 60 -14.84 -8.03 0.86
CA PRO A 60 -16.03 -7.47 0.20
C PRO A 60 -15.82 -6.04 -0.31
N GLU A 61 -14.88 -5.31 0.29
CA GLU A 61 -14.51 -3.94 -0.08
C GLU A 61 -13.80 -3.83 -1.43
N LEU A 62 -13.32 -4.93 -1.99
CA LEU A 62 -12.69 -4.94 -3.32
C LEU A 62 -13.71 -4.90 -4.46
N THR A 63 -15.00 -4.98 -4.17
CA THR A 63 -16.07 -5.03 -5.16
C THR A 63 -16.78 -3.70 -5.28
N TYR A 64 -16.96 -3.20 -6.49
CA TYR A 64 -17.84 -2.04 -6.73
C TYR A 64 -19.32 -2.42 -6.61
N THR A 65 -20.12 -1.49 -6.10
CA THR A 65 -21.58 -1.68 -5.99
C THR A 65 -22.20 -2.05 -7.34
N GLY A 66 -22.95 -3.13 -7.37
CA GLY A 66 -23.56 -3.68 -8.59
C GLY A 66 -22.74 -4.76 -9.29
N TYR A 67 -21.55 -5.04 -8.80
CA TYR A 67 -20.72 -6.15 -9.29
C TYR A 67 -20.58 -7.22 -8.22
N ALA A 68 -20.64 -8.47 -8.62
CA ALA A 68 -20.49 -9.61 -7.70
C ALA A 68 -19.03 -9.90 -7.36
N LEU A 69 -18.09 -9.48 -8.21
CA LEU A 69 -16.66 -9.78 -8.12
C LEU A 69 -15.83 -8.53 -8.40
N PRO A 70 -14.64 -8.43 -7.83
CA PRO A 70 -13.66 -7.42 -8.23
C PRO A 70 -13.23 -7.63 -9.68
N GLY A 71 -12.64 -6.61 -10.27
CA GLY A 71 -12.18 -6.69 -11.64
C GLY A 71 -11.31 -5.51 -12.05
N PHE A 72 -10.95 -5.51 -13.31
CA PHE A 72 -10.11 -4.49 -13.94
C PHE A 72 -10.44 -4.36 -15.42
N VAL A 73 -9.88 -3.34 -16.03
CA VAL A 73 -9.95 -3.12 -17.48
C VAL A 73 -8.53 -3.07 -18.04
N ILE A 74 -8.29 -3.77 -19.14
CA ILE A 74 -7.07 -3.64 -19.92
C ILE A 74 -7.35 -2.62 -21.02
N ALA A 75 -6.74 -1.44 -20.92
CA ALA A 75 -6.90 -0.43 -21.95
C ALA A 75 -6.18 -0.83 -23.23
N SER A 76 -6.86 -0.74 -24.38
CA SER A 76 -6.26 -1.01 -25.70
C SER A 76 -5.21 0.03 -26.10
N GLU A 77 -5.31 1.24 -25.55
CA GLU A 77 -4.40 2.35 -25.78
C GLU A 77 -4.15 3.12 -24.48
N ALA A 78 -2.96 3.68 -24.33
CA ALA A 78 -2.61 4.52 -23.19
C ALA A 78 -3.18 5.94 -23.34
N ARG A 79 -4.51 6.09 -23.26
CA ARG A 79 -5.23 7.37 -23.44
C ARG A 79 -5.20 8.23 -22.17
N SER A 80 -5.19 7.61 -21.01
CA SER A 80 -5.16 8.29 -19.72
C SER A 80 -4.32 7.52 -18.72
N LEU A 81 -3.75 8.24 -17.79
CA LEU A 81 -3.06 7.69 -16.63
C LEU A 81 -3.45 8.47 -15.37
N LEU A 82 -3.39 7.83 -14.24
CA LEU A 82 -3.43 8.48 -12.94
C LEU A 82 -2.00 8.68 -12.44
N HIS A 83 -1.72 9.88 -11.96
CA HIS A 83 -0.45 10.22 -11.36
C HIS A 83 -0.66 10.73 -9.95
N GLY A 84 0.13 10.25 -9.02
CA GLY A 84 0.10 10.68 -7.62
C GLY A 84 1.47 10.69 -6.98
N SER A 85 1.59 11.45 -5.90
CA SER A 85 2.72 11.45 -4.99
C SER A 85 2.31 12.12 -3.67
N CYS A 86 3.20 12.14 -2.70
CA CYS A 86 3.01 12.91 -1.46
C CYS A 86 1.70 12.57 -0.72
N ARG A 87 1.38 11.29 -0.63
CA ARG A 87 0.16 10.81 0.02
C ARG A 87 0.31 10.78 1.54
N LYS A 88 -0.60 11.46 2.24
CA LYS A 88 -0.73 11.43 3.69
C LYS A 88 -2.15 10.96 4.06
N PRO A 89 -2.39 9.64 4.12
CA PRO A 89 -3.74 9.08 4.26
C PRO A 89 -4.44 9.46 5.57
N HIS A 90 -3.69 9.77 6.61
CA HIS A 90 -4.22 10.18 7.92
C HIS A 90 -4.38 11.70 8.07
N HIS A 91 -4.20 12.48 7.00
CA HIS A 91 -4.48 13.91 7.02
C HIS A 91 -5.99 14.16 7.04
N SER A 92 -6.42 15.27 7.65
CA SER A 92 -7.83 15.62 7.73
C SER A 92 -8.50 15.97 6.38
N SER A 93 -7.72 16.22 5.32
CA SER A 93 -8.23 16.33 3.96
C SER A 93 -8.54 14.95 3.36
N GLY A 94 -9.35 14.91 2.30
CA GLY A 94 -9.64 13.65 1.60
C GLY A 94 -8.37 13.00 1.02
N ASP A 95 -8.37 11.68 0.96
CA ASP A 95 -7.31 10.90 0.33
C ASP A 95 -7.51 10.87 -1.20
N GLY A 96 -6.50 11.26 -1.96
CA GLY A 96 -6.55 11.29 -3.41
C GLY A 96 -6.81 9.92 -4.06
N LEU A 97 -6.37 8.81 -3.45
CA LEU A 97 -6.67 7.47 -3.95
C LEU A 97 -8.15 7.11 -3.77
N VAL A 98 -8.79 7.57 -2.70
CA VAL A 98 -10.24 7.37 -2.51
C VAL A 98 -11.03 8.15 -3.57
N VAL A 99 -10.58 9.37 -3.92
CA VAL A 99 -11.17 10.14 -5.01
C VAL A 99 -11.00 9.42 -6.35
N ALA A 100 -9.81 8.91 -6.63
CA ALA A 100 -9.54 8.13 -7.84
C ALA A 100 -10.44 6.89 -7.91
N ASP A 101 -10.58 6.14 -6.82
CA ASP A 101 -11.43 4.97 -6.73
C ASP A 101 -12.91 5.31 -7.00
N THR A 102 -13.40 6.43 -6.48
CA THR A 102 -14.76 6.92 -6.76
C THR A 102 -14.96 7.19 -8.25
N LEU A 103 -14.00 7.85 -8.91
CA LEU A 103 -14.06 8.11 -10.34
C LEU A 103 -14.06 6.82 -11.17
N LEU A 104 -13.26 5.84 -10.78
CA LEU A 104 -13.23 4.52 -11.41
C LEU A 104 -14.57 3.78 -11.25
N ALA A 105 -15.13 3.83 -10.05
CA ALA A 105 -16.45 3.26 -9.77
C ALA A 105 -17.55 3.85 -10.67
N ASP A 106 -17.50 5.17 -10.91
CA ASP A 106 -18.48 5.85 -11.78
C ASP A 106 -18.33 5.44 -13.24
N ILE A 107 -17.09 5.28 -13.73
CA ILE A 107 -16.85 4.75 -15.09
C ILE A 107 -17.43 3.34 -15.24
N VAL A 108 -17.16 2.46 -14.29
CA VAL A 108 -17.62 1.06 -14.32
C VAL A 108 -19.15 0.96 -14.29
N ARG A 109 -19.82 1.84 -13.54
CA ARG A 109 -21.28 1.87 -13.47
C ARG A 109 -21.95 2.46 -14.73
N GLY A 110 -21.19 2.94 -15.69
CA GLY A 110 -21.74 3.66 -16.85
C GLY A 110 -22.37 4.99 -16.46
N GLY A 111 -21.95 5.58 -15.35
CA GLY A 111 -22.37 6.90 -14.90
C GLY A 111 -21.89 8.04 -15.79
N ALA A 112 -22.22 9.27 -15.42
CA ALA A 112 -21.71 10.46 -16.11
C ALA A 112 -20.19 10.45 -16.03
N VAL A 113 -19.54 10.32 -17.18
CA VAL A 113 -18.09 10.30 -17.29
C VAL A 113 -17.57 11.67 -16.86
N ASP A 114 -16.76 11.72 -15.82
CA ASP A 114 -16.09 12.93 -15.39
C ASP A 114 -15.11 13.37 -16.49
N ALA A 115 -15.21 14.61 -16.93
CA ALA A 115 -14.32 15.15 -17.96
C ALA A 115 -12.83 15.07 -17.60
N ARG A 116 -12.51 14.90 -16.30
CA ARG A 116 -11.14 14.71 -15.80
C ARG A 116 -10.63 13.30 -16.02
N LEU A 117 -11.51 12.30 -16.07
CA LEU A 117 -11.17 10.91 -16.30
C LEU A 117 -12.17 10.26 -17.27
N PRO A 118 -12.11 10.58 -18.57
CA PRO A 118 -13.09 10.14 -19.55
C PRO A 118 -12.99 8.66 -19.91
N HIS A 119 -11.88 8.01 -19.58
CA HIS A 119 -11.61 6.61 -19.86
C HIS A 119 -10.98 5.92 -18.66
N TRP A 120 -11.10 4.61 -18.59
CA TRP A 120 -10.34 3.83 -17.63
C TRP A 120 -8.84 4.06 -17.83
N PRO A 121 -8.11 4.43 -16.78
CA PRO A 121 -6.68 4.73 -16.93
C PRO A 121 -5.89 3.44 -17.19
N SER A 122 -4.92 3.56 -18.08
CA SER A 122 -4.03 2.43 -18.43
C SER A 122 -3.02 2.12 -17.33
N MET A 123 -2.70 3.07 -16.48
CA MET A 123 -1.78 2.87 -15.36
C MET A 123 -1.99 3.90 -14.24
N LEU A 124 -1.55 3.52 -13.06
CA LEU A 124 -1.36 4.40 -11.90
C LEU A 124 0.14 4.54 -11.65
N VAL A 125 0.66 5.76 -11.68
CA VAL A 125 2.07 6.08 -11.43
C VAL A 125 2.19 6.84 -10.12
N MET A 126 2.89 6.26 -9.15
CA MET A 126 3.20 6.90 -7.87
C MET A 126 4.70 7.25 -7.84
N THR A 127 5.02 8.54 -8.01
CA THR A 127 6.40 8.99 -8.24
C THR A 127 7.22 9.26 -6.98
N GLY A 128 6.61 9.21 -5.81
CA GLY A 128 7.34 9.34 -4.54
C GLY A 128 6.42 9.61 -3.36
N ASP A 129 6.98 9.54 -2.16
CA ASP A 129 6.33 9.83 -0.89
C ASP A 129 4.92 9.22 -0.79
N LYS A 130 4.84 7.91 -1.01
CA LYS A 130 3.57 7.17 -1.01
C LYS A 130 2.87 7.24 0.35
N PHE A 131 3.65 7.37 1.41
CA PHE A 131 3.18 7.53 2.77
C PHE A 131 4.07 8.51 3.52
N TYR A 132 3.43 9.43 4.23
CA TYR A 132 4.07 10.26 5.25
C TYR A 132 3.78 9.66 6.62
N LEU A 133 4.82 9.32 7.37
CA LEU A 133 4.73 8.75 8.71
C LEU A 133 5.39 9.64 9.77
N ASP A 134 5.64 10.90 9.44
CA ASP A 134 6.40 11.83 10.26
C ASP A 134 5.71 12.15 11.59
N ASP A 135 4.38 12.16 11.59
CA ASP A 135 3.54 12.57 12.70
C ASP A 135 2.53 11.49 13.15
N VAL A 136 2.90 10.22 12.99
CA VAL A 136 2.09 9.11 13.49
C VAL A 136 1.95 9.22 15.01
N ALA A 137 0.71 9.25 15.48
CA ALA A 137 0.41 9.34 16.91
C ALA A 137 1.03 8.16 17.69
N GLY A 138 1.54 8.43 18.89
CA GLY A 138 2.23 7.43 19.71
C GLY A 138 1.48 6.11 19.89
N PRO A 139 0.17 6.09 20.21
CA PRO A 139 -0.60 4.85 20.30
C PRO A 139 -0.64 4.05 19.00
N MET A 140 -0.76 4.72 17.86
CA MET A 140 -0.75 4.08 16.55
C MET A 140 0.64 3.50 16.23
N LEU A 141 1.71 4.24 16.51
CA LEU A 141 3.07 3.75 16.31
C LEU A 141 3.34 2.50 17.17
N ARG A 142 2.86 2.48 18.41
CA ARG A 142 2.95 1.29 19.27
C ARG A 142 2.20 0.10 18.69
N ALA A 143 1.01 0.31 18.13
CA ALA A 143 0.25 -0.74 17.45
C ALA A 143 0.98 -1.27 16.22
N ILE A 144 1.61 -0.39 15.44
CA ILE A 144 2.43 -0.78 14.27
C ILE A 144 3.61 -1.64 14.75
N HIS A 145 4.37 -1.22 15.75
CA HIS A 145 5.50 -2.01 16.27
C HIS A 145 5.06 -3.38 16.78
N ALA A 146 3.92 -3.45 17.48
CA ALA A 146 3.37 -4.73 17.94
C ALA A 146 2.99 -5.63 16.75
N LEU A 147 2.43 -5.06 15.68
CA LEU A 147 2.11 -5.80 14.46
C LEU A 147 3.36 -6.30 13.75
N LEU A 148 4.39 -5.46 13.59
CA LEU A 148 5.68 -5.86 13.01
C LEU A 148 6.28 -7.05 13.76
N GLY A 149 6.27 -6.99 15.10
CA GLY A 149 6.74 -8.08 15.95
C GLY A 149 5.92 -9.38 15.77
N ARG A 150 4.59 -9.29 15.68
CA ARG A 150 3.71 -10.44 15.41
C ARG A 150 3.95 -11.06 14.03
N LEU A 151 4.18 -10.25 13.02
CA LEU A 151 4.48 -10.69 11.68
C LEU A 151 5.90 -11.22 11.54
N GLY A 152 6.77 -10.93 12.51
CA GLY A 152 8.18 -11.32 12.50
C GLY A 152 8.95 -10.67 11.37
N LEU A 153 8.62 -9.42 11.04
CA LEU A 153 9.35 -8.61 10.07
C LEU A 153 10.72 -8.24 10.63
N ALA A 154 11.69 -8.15 9.74
CA ALA A 154 13.03 -7.69 10.11
C ALA A 154 13.01 -6.19 10.45
N ASN A 155 13.73 -5.81 11.49
CA ASN A 155 14.00 -4.41 11.79
C ASN A 155 15.06 -3.86 10.85
N GLU A 156 15.02 -2.56 10.57
CA GLU A 156 16.07 -1.88 9.84
C GLU A 156 17.36 -1.84 10.66
N ASP A 157 18.49 -1.99 9.99
CA ASP A 157 19.79 -1.76 10.60
C ASP A 157 20.10 -0.26 10.66
N LEU A 158 19.94 0.32 11.83
CA LEU A 158 20.23 1.72 12.11
C LEU A 158 21.62 1.93 12.74
N SER A 159 22.48 0.93 12.74
CA SER A 159 23.80 1.01 13.38
C SER A 159 24.67 2.14 12.85
N SER A 160 24.59 2.45 11.54
CA SER A 160 25.29 3.57 10.92
C SER A 160 24.78 4.95 11.34
N LEU A 161 23.59 5.00 11.94
CA LEU A 161 22.90 6.22 12.39
C LEU A 161 22.84 6.29 13.92
N ALA A 162 23.37 5.28 14.59
CA ALA A 162 23.41 5.20 16.03
C ALA A 162 24.15 6.42 16.62
N ASN A 163 23.65 6.93 17.72
CA ASN A 163 24.28 7.95 18.54
C ASN A 163 24.43 7.41 19.98
N GLU A 164 24.93 8.24 20.90
CA GLU A 164 25.14 7.83 22.28
C GLU A 164 23.85 7.37 22.99
N GLU A 165 22.68 7.86 22.53
CA GLU A 165 21.38 7.53 23.11
C GLU A 165 20.71 6.33 22.44
N ILE A 166 20.93 6.14 21.14
CA ILE A 166 20.27 5.13 20.31
C ILE A 166 21.32 4.23 19.66
N GLY A 167 21.46 3.04 20.17
CA GLY A 167 22.41 2.03 19.67
C GLY A 167 21.93 1.23 18.45
N GLY A 168 20.70 1.44 17.99
CA GLY A 168 20.11 0.72 16.85
C GLY A 168 18.58 0.71 16.89
N ALA A 169 17.96 -0.04 15.97
CA ALA A 169 16.51 -0.08 15.84
C ALA A 169 15.78 -0.57 17.11
N ASP A 170 16.27 -1.63 17.73
CA ASP A 170 15.67 -2.17 18.95
C ASP A 170 15.72 -1.18 20.11
N ALA A 171 16.84 -0.46 20.26
CA ALA A 171 16.97 0.59 21.25
C ALA A 171 16.00 1.75 20.98
N LEU A 172 15.84 2.14 19.71
CA LEU A 172 14.87 3.15 19.31
C LEU A 172 13.45 2.72 19.65
N TYR A 173 13.05 1.49 19.35
CA TYR A 173 11.70 1.00 19.60
C TYR A 173 11.35 0.88 21.08
N THR A 174 12.33 0.65 21.92
CA THR A 174 12.12 0.53 23.38
C THR A 174 12.30 1.84 24.13
N HIS A 175 12.86 2.88 23.51
CA HIS A 175 13.10 4.15 24.17
C HIS A 175 11.81 4.88 24.51
N ALA A 176 11.71 5.43 25.74
CA ALA A 176 10.48 6.05 26.25
C ALA A 176 9.98 7.21 25.39
N GLN A 177 10.87 7.99 24.78
CA GLN A 177 10.51 9.14 23.93
C GLN A 177 10.11 8.77 22.50
N THR A 178 10.28 7.51 22.08
CA THR A 178 9.97 7.08 20.71
C THR A 178 8.53 7.39 20.32
N TYR A 179 7.61 7.28 21.25
CA TYR A 179 6.19 7.47 20.96
C TYR A 179 5.68 8.90 21.12
N TYR A 180 6.43 9.77 21.80
CA TYR A 180 5.96 11.13 22.15
C TYR A 180 7.01 12.23 21.95
N GLY A 181 8.17 11.91 21.45
CA GLY A 181 9.26 12.88 21.29
C GLY A 181 10.41 12.32 20.46
N ARG A 182 10.09 11.40 19.53
CA ARG A 182 11.12 10.71 18.73
C ARG A 182 12.00 11.64 17.89
N GLU A 183 11.48 12.80 17.50
CA GLU A 183 12.23 13.83 16.78
C GLU A 183 13.46 14.32 17.55
N SER A 184 13.46 14.17 18.88
CA SER A 184 14.63 14.49 19.72
C SER A 184 15.69 13.40 19.68
N LEU A 185 15.30 12.16 19.40
CA LEU A 185 16.17 10.98 19.39
C LEU A 185 16.84 10.75 18.04
N LEU A 186 16.20 11.18 16.95
CA LEU A 186 16.67 10.92 15.60
C LEU A 186 17.84 11.85 15.24
N PRO A 187 18.83 11.37 14.49
CA PRO A 187 19.96 12.18 14.06
C PRO A 187 19.46 13.36 13.20
N ARG A 188 20.08 14.51 13.39
CA ARG A 188 19.83 15.67 12.54
C ARG A 188 20.32 15.37 11.13
N ASN A 189 19.57 15.79 10.11
CA ASN A 189 20.05 15.73 8.76
C ASN A 189 21.37 16.55 8.66
N PRO A 190 22.52 15.93 8.32
CA PRO A 190 23.79 16.62 8.26
C PRO A 190 23.89 17.62 7.10
N ARG A 191 22.96 17.57 6.15
CA ARG A 191 22.87 18.50 5.00
C ARG A 191 21.51 19.15 4.94
N PRO A 192 21.22 20.17 5.77
CA PRO A 192 19.99 20.90 5.67
C PRO A 192 19.89 21.55 4.27
N HIS A 193 18.84 21.23 3.53
CA HIS A 193 18.58 21.94 2.28
C HIS A 193 18.02 23.31 2.64
N PRO A 194 18.61 24.44 2.19
CA PRO A 194 18.18 25.77 2.59
C PRO A 194 16.68 26.02 2.37
N LEU A 195 16.09 25.52 1.29
CA LEU A 195 14.66 25.59 0.99
C LEU A 195 13.83 24.73 1.93
N HIS A 196 14.34 23.59 2.35
CA HIS A 196 13.64 22.71 3.28
C HIS A 196 13.49 23.38 4.65
N ASP A 197 14.54 24.01 5.15
CA ASP A 197 14.52 24.71 6.44
C ASP A 197 13.61 25.94 6.42
N ILE A 198 13.43 26.58 5.26
CA ILE A 198 12.54 27.72 5.08
C ILE A 198 11.07 27.28 4.99
N LEU A 199 10.79 26.19 4.26
CA LEU A 199 9.40 25.74 3.98
C LEU A 199 8.83 24.83 5.06
N PHE A 200 9.65 24.04 5.72
CA PHE A 200 9.21 22.97 6.63
C PHE A 200 9.80 23.07 8.04
N GLY A 201 10.59 24.10 8.31
CA GLY A 201 11.34 24.24 9.55
C GLY A 201 12.47 23.21 9.68
N ARG A 202 13.17 23.23 10.81
CA ARG A 202 14.24 22.27 11.12
C ARG A 202 13.64 20.92 11.54
N VAL A 203 12.87 20.30 10.67
CA VAL A 203 12.31 18.97 10.94
C VAL A 203 13.42 17.94 10.77
N ARG A 204 13.72 17.20 11.83
CA ARG A 204 14.53 15.98 11.74
C ARG A 204 13.72 14.98 10.94
N LYS A 205 14.22 14.57 9.76
CA LYS A 205 13.53 13.51 9.01
C LYS A 205 13.51 12.25 9.86
N PRO A 206 12.34 11.68 10.16
CA PRO A 206 12.28 10.36 10.76
C PRO A 206 12.92 9.37 9.79
N ILE A 207 13.69 8.47 10.36
CA ILE A 207 14.15 7.29 9.66
C ILE A 207 12.95 6.35 9.67
N PHE A 208 12.48 6.00 8.49
CA PHE A 208 11.35 5.10 8.34
C PHE A 208 11.82 3.69 8.65
N THR A 209 11.20 3.11 9.62
CA THR A 209 11.29 1.68 9.94
C THR A 209 9.91 1.06 9.83
#